data_6c271329286c50f685af7882d867f00c
#
_entry.id   6c271329286c50f685af7882d867f00c
#
_cell.length_a   1.000
_cell.length_b   1.000
_cell.length_c   1.000
_cell.angle_alpha   90.00
_cell.angle_beta   90.00
_cell.angle_gamma   90.00
#
_symmetry.space_group_name_H-M   'P 1'
#
loop_
_entity.id
_entity.type
_entity.pdbx_description
1 polymer ?
#
loop_
_entity_poly.entity_id
_entity_poly.type
_entity_poly.pdbx_seq_one_letter_code
_entity_poly.pdbx_strand_id
1 'polypeptide(L)'
;ADVILEETFSTQQVEHAYLEPEAGLAYVDHDDVVTVVSPSQNITHHRHMLSHIIDKPINKVRFIMSPVGGGFGGKEDMIYQGMLALAAMKTHRPVRLVFTLGQAAPVADALPDGPDQ
;
A
#
# COMPACT_ATOMS: atom_id res chain seq x y z
N ALA A 1 -19.33 40.43 3.85
CA ALA A 1 -17.90 40.51 4.21
C ALA A 1 -17.35 41.80 3.62
N ASP A 2 -16.61 42.58 4.41
CA ASP A 2 -16.06 43.88 3.98
C ASP A 2 -14.75 43.70 3.16
N VAL A 3 -14.16 42.51 3.20
CA VAL A 3 -12.97 42.12 2.44
C VAL A 3 -13.15 40.68 1.96
N ILE A 4 -12.94 40.48 0.66
CA ILE A 4 -12.88 39.15 0.04
C ILE A 4 -11.48 39.03 -0.55
N LEU A 5 -10.77 37.97 -0.19
CA LEU A 5 -9.49 37.58 -0.78
C LEU A 5 -9.70 36.29 -1.56
N GLU A 6 -9.21 36.27 -2.79
CA GLU A 6 -9.20 35.14 -3.68
C GLU A 6 -7.78 34.93 -4.19
N GLU A 7 -7.22 33.75 -3.94
CA GLU A 7 -5.85 33.39 -4.30
C GLU A 7 -5.84 32.01 -4.92
N THR A 8 -4.99 31.80 -5.90
CA THR A 8 -4.73 30.48 -6.50
C THR A 8 -3.35 30.02 -6.11
N PHE A 9 -3.29 28.82 -5.50
CA PHE A 9 -2.02 28.19 -5.14
C PHE A 9 -1.80 26.98 -6.02
N SER A 10 -0.59 26.82 -6.55
CA SER A 10 -0.16 25.62 -7.27
C SER A 10 1.10 25.03 -6.64
N THR A 11 1.14 23.71 -6.50
CA THR A 11 2.31 22.98 -6.03
C THR A 11 2.75 22.00 -7.10
N GLN A 12 4.04 21.69 -7.14
CA GLN A 12 4.56 20.61 -7.97
C GLN A 12 4.19 19.25 -7.38
N GLN A 13 4.12 18.21 -8.21
CA GLN A 13 4.07 16.85 -7.75
C GLN A 13 5.42 16.46 -7.13
N VAL A 14 5.38 15.76 -6.01
CA VAL A 14 6.58 15.34 -5.28
C VAL A 14 6.45 13.88 -4.91
N GLU A 15 7.45 13.07 -5.29
CA GLU A 15 7.58 11.67 -4.85
C GLU A 15 8.05 11.63 -3.39
N HIS A 16 7.53 10.68 -2.61
CA HIS A 16 7.88 10.47 -1.21
C HIS A 16 9.36 10.09 -1.01
N ALA A 17 9.96 9.43 -2.00
CA ALA A 17 11.38 9.10 -2.11
C ALA A 17 11.97 8.44 -0.84
N TYR A 18 11.24 7.53 -0.19
CA TYR A 18 11.81 6.72 0.90
C TYR A 18 12.82 5.71 0.36
N LEU A 19 13.90 5.47 1.14
CA LEU A 19 14.99 4.59 0.71
C LEU A 19 14.66 3.11 0.76
N GLU A 20 13.71 2.68 1.62
CA GLU A 20 13.28 1.30 1.73
C GLU A 20 12.37 0.95 0.55
N PRO A 21 12.80 0.08 -0.40
CA PRO A 21 11.91 -0.39 -1.48
C PRO A 21 10.72 -1.14 -0.90
N GLU A 22 9.61 -1.16 -1.64
CA GLU A 22 8.46 -1.96 -1.28
C GLU A 22 8.81 -3.45 -1.27
N ALA A 23 8.52 -4.11 -0.16
CA ALA A 23 8.74 -5.54 0.01
C ALA A 23 7.68 -6.15 0.92
N GLY A 24 7.31 -7.39 0.63
CA GLY A 24 6.33 -8.09 1.45
C GLY A 24 6.35 -9.60 1.27
N LEU A 25 5.71 -10.26 2.20
CA LEU A 25 5.50 -11.70 2.23
C LEU A 25 4.04 -11.96 2.56
N ALA A 26 3.42 -12.94 1.90
CA ALA A 26 2.11 -13.45 2.29
C ALA A 26 2.08 -14.97 2.33
N TYR A 27 1.29 -15.52 3.23
CA TYR A 27 1.02 -16.95 3.33
C TYR A 27 -0.36 -17.21 3.95
N VAL A 28 -0.87 -18.40 3.72
CA VAL A 28 -2.09 -18.91 4.36
C VAL A 28 -1.69 -20.02 5.31
N ASP A 29 -2.13 -19.96 6.55
CA ASP A 29 -1.87 -20.99 7.54
C ASP A 29 -2.93 -22.13 7.51
N HIS A 30 -2.74 -23.15 8.37
CA HIS A 30 -3.64 -24.31 8.44
C HIS A 30 -5.05 -23.97 8.96
N ASP A 31 -5.22 -22.82 9.61
CA ASP A 31 -6.53 -22.33 10.08
C ASP A 31 -7.23 -21.43 9.03
N ASP A 32 -6.72 -21.43 7.79
CA ASP A 32 -7.20 -20.59 6.69
C ASP A 32 -7.11 -19.08 7.00
N VAL A 33 -6.14 -18.68 7.82
CA VAL A 33 -5.83 -17.27 8.08
C VAL A 33 -4.80 -16.78 7.05
N VAL A 34 -5.16 -15.76 6.31
CA VAL A 34 -4.25 -15.08 5.38
C VAL A 34 -3.41 -14.08 6.15
N THR A 35 -2.10 -14.29 6.16
CA THR A 35 -1.14 -13.41 6.82
C THR A 35 -0.33 -12.67 5.78
N VAL A 36 -0.27 -11.34 5.90
CA VAL A 36 0.61 -10.47 5.12
C VAL A 36 1.60 -9.81 6.07
N VAL A 37 2.88 -9.87 5.72
CA VAL A 37 3.98 -9.19 6.41
C VAL A 37 4.52 -8.13 5.47
N SER A 38 4.44 -6.86 5.85
CA SER A 38 4.83 -5.74 4.99
C SER A 38 5.09 -4.49 5.85
N PRO A 39 5.97 -3.56 5.42
CA PRO A 39 6.00 -2.23 5.99
C PRO A 39 4.64 -1.53 5.80
N SER A 40 4.21 -0.77 6.79
CA SER A 40 2.93 -0.05 6.79
C SER A 40 2.99 1.11 7.77
N GLN A 41 2.29 2.19 7.46
CA GLN A 41 2.06 3.30 8.38
C GLN A 41 0.70 3.18 9.11
N ASN A 42 -0.20 2.28 8.64
CA ASN A 42 -1.52 2.07 9.23
C ASN A 42 -2.00 0.62 9.10
N ILE A 43 -1.54 -0.23 10.01
CA ILE A 43 -1.83 -1.68 9.98
C ILE A 43 -3.33 -2.01 10.13
N THR A 44 -4.07 -1.21 10.88
CA THR A 44 -5.51 -1.45 11.08
C THR A 44 -6.26 -1.20 9.78
N HIS A 45 -5.97 -0.11 9.10
CA HIS A 45 -6.55 0.23 7.80
C HIS A 45 -6.19 -0.83 6.75
N HIS A 46 -4.92 -1.20 6.65
CA HIS A 46 -4.46 -2.24 5.72
C HIS A 46 -5.15 -3.59 5.97
N ARG A 47 -5.34 -3.98 7.24
CA ARG A 47 -6.05 -5.21 7.57
C ARG A 47 -7.51 -5.19 7.11
N HIS A 48 -8.19 -4.06 7.28
CA HIS A 48 -9.57 -3.88 6.80
C HIS A 48 -9.64 -3.90 5.27
N MET A 49 -8.80 -3.14 4.59
CA MET A 49 -8.75 -3.14 3.12
C MET A 49 -8.45 -4.54 2.57
N LEU A 50 -7.48 -5.24 3.18
CA LEU A 50 -7.11 -6.59 2.76
C LEU A 50 -8.29 -7.56 2.88
N SER A 51 -9.05 -7.48 3.97
CA SER A 51 -10.26 -8.29 4.20
C SER A 51 -11.27 -8.11 3.04
N HIS A 52 -11.48 -6.89 2.58
CA HIS A 52 -12.36 -6.61 1.43
C HIS A 52 -11.77 -7.10 0.10
N ILE A 53 -10.47 -6.87 -0.14
CA ILE A 53 -9.81 -7.26 -1.40
C ILE A 53 -9.85 -8.76 -1.62
N ILE A 54 -9.63 -9.56 -0.56
CA ILE A 54 -9.58 -11.02 -0.65
C ILE A 54 -10.90 -11.71 -0.32
N ASP A 55 -11.94 -10.93 -0.04
CA ASP A 55 -13.28 -11.42 0.34
C ASP A 55 -13.24 -12.43 1.49
N LYS A 56 -12.52 -12.09 2.56
CA LYS A 56 -12.45 -12.90 3.78
C LYS A 56 -12.86 -12.08 5.01
N PRO A 57 -13.51 -12.71 6.00
CA PRO A 57 -13.85 -12.01 7.23
C PRO A 57 -12.58 -11.58 7.98
N ILE A 58 -12.67 -10.46 8.68
CA ILE A 58 -11.51 -9.79 9.33
C ILE A 58 -10.76 -10.69 10.32
N ASN A 59 -11.42 -11.68 10.93
CA ASN A 59 -10.80 -12.65 11.83
C ASN A 59 -9.97 -13.71 11.08
N LYS A 60 -10.09 -13.79 9.76
CA LYS A 60 -9.26 -14.63 8.86
C LYS A 60 -8.15 -13.86 8.16
N VAL A 61 -7.93 -12.61 8.57
CA VAL A 61 -6.89 -11.74 8.01
C VAL A 61 -5.97 -11.26 9.13
N ARG A 62 -4.67 -11.45 8.94
CA ARG A 62 -3.61 -10.96 9.82
C ARG A 62 -2.66 -10.08 9.02
N PHE A 63 -2.42 -8.88 9.52
CA PHE A 63 -1.39 -7.99 8.99
C PHE A 63 -0.29 -7.82 10.04
N ILE A 64 0.95 -8.11 9.67
CA ILE A 64 2.13 -7.96 10.53
C ILE A 64 2.99 -6.86 9.93
N MET A 65 3.20 -5.81 10.71
CA MET A 65 4.08 -4.72 10.30
C MET A 65 5.54 -5.12 10.49
N SER A 66 6.33 -5.08 9.43
CA SER A 66 7.78 -5.11 9.49
C SER A 66 8.32 -3.73 9.90
N PRO A 67 9.58 -3.62 10.34
CA PRO A 67 10.23 -2.31 10.50
C PRO A 67 10.07 -1.47 9.22
N VAL A 68 9.86 -0.16 9.38
CA VAL A 68 9.60 0.77 8.27
C VAL A 68 10.82 1.66 8.07
N GLY A 69 11.47 1.57 6.91
CA GLY A 69 12.63 2.36 6.50
C GLY A 69 12.25 3.65 5.77
N GLY A 70 11.26 4.36 6.30
CA GLY A 70 10.68 5.58 5.71
C GLY A 70 9.35 5.28 5.00
N GLY A 71 8.51 6.28 4.89
CA GLY A 71 7.20 6.17 4.24
C GLY A 71 6.65 7.54 3.83
N PHE A 72 6.71 8.54 4.72
CA PHE A 72 6.29 9.92 4.46
C PHE A 72 4.87 10.06 3.87
N GLY A 73 3.97 9.12 4.25
CA GLY A 73 2.63 8.98 3.68
C GLY A 73 2.52 7.91 2.60
N GLY A 74 3.58 7.59 1.86
CA GLY A 74 3.56 6.63 0.74
C GLY A 74 3.29 5.18 1.13
N LYS A 75 3.38 4.83 2.42
CA LYS A 75 3.06 3.48 2.93
C LYS A 75 1.74 3.43 3.72
N GLU A 76 0.88 4.42 3.54
CA GLU A 76 -0.50 4.39 4.05
C GLU A 76 -1.45 3.67 3.09
N ASP A 77 -1.17 3.70 1.80
CA ASP A 77 -1.95 3.03 0.78
C ASP A 77 -1.54 1.56 0.59
N MET A 78 -2.49 0.75 0.14
CA MET A 78 -2.27 -0.64 -0.17
C MET A 78 -1.94 -0.82 -1.66
N ILE A 79 -0.66 -0.96 -2.00
CA ILE A 79 -0.17 -1.00 -3.38
C ILE A 79 -0.11 -2.45 -3.89
N TYR A 80 0.59 -3.34 -3.19
CA TYR A 80 0.90 -4.70 -3.65
C TYR A 80 0.43 -5.81 -2.70
N GLN A 81 0.07 -5.46 -1.48
CA GLN A 81 -0.22 -6.43 -0.41
C GLN A 81 -1.44 -7.30 -0.74
N GLY A 82 -2.43 -6.73 -1.42
CA GLY A 82 -3.59 -7.48 -1.92
C GLY A 82 -3.20 -8.53 -2.96
N MET A 83 -2.31 -8.19 -3.89
CA MET A 83 -1.79 -9.13 -4.90
C MET A 83 -1.01 -10.28 -4.25
N LEU A 84 -0.17 -9.99 -3.24
CA LEU A 84 0.56 -11.00 -2.48
C LEU A 84 -0.39 -11.99 -1.79
N ALA A 85 -1.43 -11.47 -1.12
CA ALA A 85 -2.41 -12.29 -0.45
C ALA A 85 -3.17 -13.21 -1.42
N LEU A 86 -3.65 -12.66 -2.53
CA LEU A 86 -4.34 -13.43 -3.57
C LEU A 86 -3.43 -14.50 -4.19
N ALA A 87 -2.16 -14.17 -4.44
CA ALA A 87 -1.18 -15.14 -4.96
C ALA A 87 -0.93 -16.27 -3.96
N ALA A 88 -0.77 -15.94 -2.66
CA ALA A 88 -0.60 -16.95 -1.61
C ALA A 88 -1.83 -17.87 -1.48
N MET A 89 -3.04 -17.31 -1.56
CA MET A 89 -4.28 -18.08 -1.56
C MET A 89 -4.39 -19.01 -2.77
N LYS A 90 -4.06 -18.54 -3.96
CA LYS A 90 -4.14 -19.33 -5.20
C LYS A 90 -3.10 -20.44 -5.29
N THR A 91 -1.90 -20.16 -4.81
CA THR A 91 -0.78 -21.12 -4.91
C THR A 91 -0.70 -22.08 -3.73
N HIS A 92 -1.38 -21.76 -2.62
CA HIS A 92 -1.24 -22.45 -1.33
C HIS A 92 0.22 -22.54 -0.86
N ARG A 93 1.01 -21.51 -1.18
CA ARG A 93 2.44 -21.38 -0.83
C ARG A 93 2.73 -19.98 -0.33
N PRO A 94 3.76 -19.80 0.50
CA PRO A 94 4.28 -18.47 0.81
C PRO A 94 4.74 -17.76 -0.47
N VAL A 95 4.36 -16.51 -0.63
CA VAL A 95 4.74 -15.65 -1.77
C VAL A 95 5.46 -14.43 -1.25
N ARG A 96 6.60 -14.11 -1.83
CA ARG A 96 7.40 -12.93 -1.50
C ARG A 96 7.52 -12.03 -2.73
N LEU A 97 7.43 -10.72 -2.50
CA LEU A 97 7.68 -9.68 -3.49
C LEU A 97 8.71 -8.70 -2.91
N VAL A 98 9.63 -8.25 -3.75
CA VAL A 98 10.58 -7.17 -3.43
C VAL A 98 10.71 -6.32 -4.68
N PHE A 99 10.40 -5.04 -4.57
CA PHE A 99 10.60 -4.07 -5.64
C PHE A 99 12.04 -3.56 -5.65
N THR A 100 12.54 -3.21 -6.82
CA THR A 100 13.71 -2.36 -6.95
C THR A 100 13.31 -0.89 -6.73
N LEU A 101 14.27 -0.03 -6.40
CA LEU A 101 13.99 1.41 -6.27
C LEU A 101 13.35 1.99 -7.53
N GLY A 102 13.81 1.57 -8.71
CA GLY A 102 13.23 2.01 -9.99
C GLY A 102 11.82 1.49 -10.27
N GLN A 103 11.33 0.50 -9.53
CA GLN A 103 9.95 0.00 -9.61
C GLN A 103 9.05 0.63 -8.54
N ALA A 104 9.63 1.13 -7.45
CA ALA A 104 8.88 1.83 -6.41
C ALA A 104 8.59 3.30 -6.78
N ALA A 105 9.49 3.94 -7.52
CA ALA A 105 9.37 5.35 -7.91
C ALA A 105 8.32 5.69 -9.00
N PRO A 106 7.97 4.82 -9.98
CA PRO A 106 7.16 5.27 -11.14
C PRO A 106 5.65 5.35 -10.89
N VAL A 107 5.15 5.10 -9.69
CA VAL A 107 3.70 5.18 -9.43
C VAL A 107 3.20 6.63 -9.52
N ALA A 108 4.05 7.61 -9.28
CA ALA A 108 3.71 9.02 -9.39
C ALA A 108 3.52 9.49 -10.85
N ASP A 109 4.30 8.91 -11.80
CA ASP A 109 4.23 9.29 -13.22
C ASP A 109 3.05 8.61 -13.97
N ALA A 110 2.38 7.66 -13.34
CA ALA A 110 1.30 6.88 -13.97
C ALA A 110 -0.11 7.48 -13.75
N LEU A 111 -0.23 8.53 -12.96
CA LEU A 111 -1.52 9.23 -12.84
C LEU A 111 -1.67 10.15 -14.05
N PRO A 112 -2.74 10.00 -14.85
CA PRO A 112 -2.99 10.93 -15.94
C PRO A 112 -3.10 12.34 -15.38
N ASP A 113 -2.49 13.30 -16.06
CA ASP A 113 -2.72 14.70 -15.78
C ASP A 113 -4.23 14.91 -15.64
N GLY A 114 -4.64 15.52 -14.53
CA GLY A 114 -6.03 15.86 -14.33
C GLY A 114 -6.54 16.67 -15.52
N PRO A 115 -7.86 16.61 -15.84
CA PRO A 115 -8.37 17.35 -16.98
C PRO A 115 -7.97 18.81 -16.84
N ASP A 116 -7.34 19.31 -17.89
CA ASP A 116 -6.98 20.73 -18.04
C ASP A 116 -8.19 21.60 -17.65
N GLN A 117 -8.01 22.42 -16.63
CA GLN A 117 -8.94 23.47 -16.26
C GLN A 117 -8.63 24.73 -17.05
#